data_719f11b16e0bb03652a2c111a1ec4bf1
#
_entry.id   719f11b16e0bb03652a2c111a1ec4bf1
#
_cell.length_a   1.000
_cell.length_b   1.000
_cell.length_c   1.000
_cell.angle_alpha   90.00
_cell.angle_beta   90.00
_cell.angle_gamma   90.00
#
_symmetry.space_group_name_H-M   'P 1'
#
loop_
_entity.id
_entity.type
_entity.pdbx_description
1 polymer ?
#
loop_
_entity_poly.entity_id
_entity_poly.type
_entity_poly.pdbx_seq_one_letter_code
_entity_poly.pdbx_strand_id
1 'polypeptide(L)'
;EEYYDPRDVVDVYGNVPADMLDVGFALMDPVANYVSKYIRLYENLENDDFVENFARMERWLDEGIDLAGETYIQFLEDIYQDNKLYDNEMYVGGEHVDVTEIDVPILQIIGEYDHLIPPETSKPFNDIVGSDDTEIIEYPTGHIGLSVSGSSHRDVWPEVAEWFIEKSADDLDQLETV
;
A
#
# COMPACT_ATOMS: atom_id res chain seq x y z
N GLU A 1 -18.85 8.51 -7.56
CA GLU A 1 -19.85 7.43 -7.67
C GLU A 1 -20.83 7.66 -8.81
N GLU A 2 -21.46 8.83 -8.93
CA GLU A 2 -22.49 9.10 -9.97
C GLU A 2 -21.90 9.23 -11.40
N TYR A 3 -20.57 9.34 -11.54
CA TYR A 3 -19.94 9.68 -12.81
C TYR A 3 -18.79 8.77 -13.23
N TYR A 4 -18.45 7.74 -12.46
CA TYR A 4 -17.36 6.83 -12.77
C TYR A 4 -17.78 5.37 -12.59
N ASP A 5 -17.83 4.64 -13.71
CA ASP A 5 -18.00 3.19 -13.73
C ASP A 5 -16.69 2.54 -14.23
N PRO A 6 -16.01 1.72 -13.42
CA PRO A 6 -14.78 1.06 -13.83
C PRO A 6 -14.97 0.11 -15.02
N ARG A 7 -16.19 -0.38 -15.26
CA ARG A 7 -16.52 -1.23 -16.39
C ARG A 7 -16.34 -0.52 -17.73
N ASP A 8 -16.59 0.80 -17.79
CA ASP A 8 -16.40 1.57 -19.02
C ASP A 8 -14.93 1.51 -19.49
N VAL A 9 -13.98 1.46 -18.58
CA VAL A 9 -12.56 1.33 -18.90
C VAL A 9 -12.24 -0.08 -19.39
N VAL A 10 -12.74 -1.07 -18.68
CA VAL A 10 -12.49 -2.49 -19.00
C VAL A 10 -13.17 -2.90 -20.30
N ASP A 11 -14.36 -2.38 -20.61
CA ASP A 11 -15.05 -2.62 -21.88
C ASP A 11 -14.26 -2.10 -23.09
N VAL A 12 -13.46 -1.04 -22.89
CA VAL A 12 -12.63 -0.46 -23.96
C VAL A 12 -11.29 -1.18 -24.11
N TYR A 13 -10.63 -1.47 -22.99
CA TYR A 13 -9.23 -1.92 -22.99
C TYR A 13 -9.06 -3.41 -22.67
N GLY A 14 -10.03 -4.07 -22.05
CA GLY A 14 -9.89 -5.40 -21.47
C GLY A 14 -9.12 -5.36 -20.16
N ASN A 15 -7.79 -5.35 -20.24
CA ASN A 15 -6.94 -5.00 -19.09
C ASN A 15 -6.73 -3.48 -19.05
N VAL A 16 -6.55 -2.93 -17.86
CA VAL A 16 -6.27 -1.50 -17.69
C VAL A 16 -4.79 -1.23 -17.93
N PRO A 17 -4.44 -0.39 -18.92
CA PRO A 17 -3.06 -0.13 -19.26
C PRO A 17 -2.29 0.51 -18.10
N ALA A 18 -1.02 0.10 -17.91
CA ALA A 18 -0.12 0.67 -16.90
C ALA A 18 -0.03 2.20 -17.00
N ASP A 19 0.13 2.73 -18.23
CA ASP A 19 0.20 4.18 -18.49
C ASP A 19 -1.03 4.94 -17.97
N MET A 20 -2.21 4.32 -18.01
CA MET A 20 -3.44 4.93 -17.48
C MET A 20 -3.43 4.98 -15.96
N LEU A 21 -2.93 3.93 -15.31
CA LEU A 21 -2.78 3.88 -13.85
C LEU A 21 -1.77 4.92 -13.39
N ASP A 22 -0.63 5.03 -14.08
CA ASP A 22 0.43 6.00 -13.77
C ASP A 22 -0.07 7.44 -13.85
N VAL A 23 -0.83 7.76 -14.89
CA VAL A 23 -1.46 9.08 -15.01
C VAL A 23 -2.46 9.30 -13.88
N GLY A 24 -3.25 8.29 -13.51
CA GLY A 24 -4.20 8.35 -12.40
C GLY A 24 -3.50 8.67 -11.07
N PHE A 25 -2.43 7.96 -10.74
CA PHE A 25 -1.63 8.22 -9.53
C PHE A 25 -0.93 9.58 -9.57
N ALA A 26 -0.37 9.95 -10.71
CA ALA A 26 0.28 11.26 -10.85
C ALA A 26 -0.68 12.44 -10.67
N LEU A 27 -1.95 12.28 -11.04
CA LEU A 27 -2.99 13.29 -10.87
C LEU A 27 -3.49 13.43 -9.42
N MET A 28 -3.17 12.52 -8.53
CA MET A 28 -3.47 12.67 -7.08
C MET A 28 -2.69 13.81 -6.45
N ASP A 29 -1.43 14.04 -6.88
CA ASP A 29 -0.62 15.23 -6.56
C ASP A 29 0.17 15.68 -7.80
N PRO A 30 -0.48 16.40 -8.72
CA PRO A 30 0.17 16.77 -9.99
C PRO A 30 1.31 17.76 -9.81
N VAL A 31 1.29 18.60 -8.76
CA VAL A 31 2.38 19.54 -8.49
C VAL A 31 3.62 18.80 -8.02
N ALA A 32 3.47 17.86 -7.10
CA ALA A 32 4.59 17.04 -6.64
C ALA A 32 5.17 16.21 -7.78
N ASN A 33 4.33 15.57 -8.57
CA ASN A 33 4.75 14.59 -9.58
C ASN A 33 5.28 15.21 -10.88
N TYR A 34 4.77 16.37 -11.30
CA TYR A 34 5.19 16.99 -12.58
C TYR A 34 6.08 18.21 -12.42
N VAL A 35 6.19 18.79 -11.22
CA VAL A 35 6.96 20.03 -11.02
C VAL A 35 7.97 19.89 -9.90
N SER A 36 7.53 19.65 -8.67
CA SER A 36 8.39 19.72 -7.48
C SER A 36 9.51 18.68 -7.50
N LYS A 37 9.26 17.45 -7.99
CA LYS A 37 10.28 16.41 -8.08
C LYS A 37 11.45 16.82 -9.00
N TYR A 38 11.17 17.50 -10.12
CA TYR A 38 12.21 17.95 -11.06
C TYR A 38 12.97 19.18 -10.56
N ILE A 39 12.29 20.08 -9.82
CA ILE A 39 12.98 21.18 -9.13
C ILE A 39 13.96 20.59 -8.12
N ARG A 40 13.52 19.62 -7.31
CA ARG A 40 14.37 18.94 -6.33
C ARG A 40 15.53 18.19 -6.99
N LEU A 41 15.30 17.55 -8.15
CA LEU A 41 16.37 16.95 -8.94
C LEU A 41 17.40 18.01 -9.35
N TYR A 42 16.95 19.13 -9.88
CA TYR A 42 17.82 20.22 -10.31
C TYR A 42 18.67 20.77 -9.15
N GLU A 43 18.08 20.94 -7.97
CA GLU A 43 18.77 21.42 -6.78
C GLU A 43 19.82 20.43 -6.24
N ASN A 44 19.75 19.15 -6.64
CA ASN A 44 20.64 18.09 -6.17
C ASN A 44 21.46 17.44 -7.30
N LEU A 45 21.64 18.10 -8.44
CA LEU A 45 22.38 17.56 -9.59
C LEU A 45 23.86 17.24 -9.29
N GLU A 46 24.46 17.88 -8.28
CA GLU A 46 25.84 17.64 -7.86
C GLU A 46 25.98 16.44 -6.88
N ASN A 47 24.84 15.86 -6.48
CA ASN A 47 24.80 14.68 -5.59
C ASN A 47 24.52 13.43 -6.43
N ASP A 48 25.57 12.70 -6.78
CA ASP A 48 25.50 11.51 -7.62
C ASP A 48 24.55 10.44 -7.05
N ASP A 49 24.57 10.21 -5.73
CA ASP A 49 23.70 9.23 -5.07
C ASP A 49 22.23 9.64 -5.21
N PHE A 50 21.92 10.93 -5.09
CA PHE A 50 20.56 11.43 -5.28
C PHE A 50 20.09 11.26 -6.72
N VAL A 51 20.94 11.61 -7.69
CA VAL A 51 20.63 11.49 -9.13
C VAL A 51 20.41 10.03 -9.52
N GLU A 52 21.28 9.14 -9.04
CA GLU A 52 21.14 7.69 -9.30
C GLU A 52 19.85 7.14 -8.70
N ASN A 53 19.53 7.50 -7.46
CA ASN A 53 18.30 7.06 -6.80
C ASN A 53 17.05 7.61 -7.50
N PHE A 54 17.07 8.89 -7.93
CA PHE A 54 15.99 9.49 -8.70
C PHE A 54 15.77 8.74 -10.03
N ALA A 55 16.84 8.47 -10.79
CA ALA A 55 16.73 7.73 -12.05
C ALA A 55 16.21 6.29 -11.85
N ARG A 56 16.57 5.65 -10.74
CA ARG A 56 16.08 4.31 -10.36
C ARG A 56 14.60 4.33 -10.05
N MET A 57 14.12 5.34 -9.32
CA MET A 57 12.71 5.52 -8.99
C MET A 57 11.86 5.86 -10.22
N GLU A 58 12.33 6.75 -11.11
CA GLU A 58 11.63 7.06 -12.35
C GLU A 58 11.49 5.82 -13.24
N ARG A 59 12.55 5.00 -13.36
CA ARG A 59 12.47 3.72 -14.09
C ARG A 59 11.47 2.76 -13.47
N TRP A 60 11.45 2.63 -12.14
CA TRP A 60 10.50 1.75 -11.46
C TRP A 60 9.05 2.18 -11.72
N LEU A 61 8.76 3.49 -11.76
CA LEU A 61 7.44 4.01 -12.11
C LEU A 61 7.09 3.74 -13.58
N ASP A 62 8.05 3.83 -14.50
CA ASP A 62 7.86 3.63 -15.95
C ASP A 62 7.73 2.13 -16.34
N GLU A 63 8.18 1.22 -15.49
CA GLU A 63 8.10 -0.24 -15.69
C GLU A 63 6.80 -0.86 -15.14
N GLY A 64 5.68 -0.12 -15.19
CA GLY A 64 4.36 -0.60 -14.79
C GLY A 64 3.86 -1.77 -15.66
N ILE A 65 2.95 -2.58 -15.09
CA ILE A 65 2.26 -3.66 -15.82
C ILE A 65 0.76 -3.40 -15.87
N ASP A 66 0.12 -3.88 -16.94
CA ASP A 66 -1.32 -3.78 -17.08
C ASP A 66 -2.04 -4.52 -15.95
N LEU A 67 -3.09 -3.90 -15.41
CA LEU A 67 -3.93 -4.52 -14.37
C LEU A 67 -5.06 -5.31 -15.02
N ALA A 68 -5.30 -6.53 -14.56
CA ALA A 68 -6.41 -7.35 -15.03
C ALA A 68 -7.75 -6.63 -14.82
N GLY A 69 -8.58 -6.57 -15.88
CA GLY A 69 -9.82 -5.77 -15.87
C GLY A 69 -10.77 -6.16 -14.76
N GLU A 70 -11.01 -7.46 -14.54
CA GLU A 70 -11.87 -7.93 -13.46
C GLU A 70 -11.34 -7.54 -12.06
N THR A 71 -10.01 -7.58 -11.87
CA THR A 71 -9.37 -7.12 -10.61
C THR A 71 -9.57 -5.62 -10.42
N TYR A 72 -9.45 -4.83 -11.50
CA TYR A 72 -9.68 -3.39 -11.45
C TYR A 72 -11.11 -3.05 -11.06
N ILE A 73 -12.09 -3.71 -11.70
CA ILE A 73 -13.51 -3.54 -11.38
C ILE A 73 -13.76 -3.88 -9.91
N GLN A 74 -13.36 -5.09 -9.49
CA GLN A 74 -13.59 -5.56 -8.13
C GLN A 74 -12.93 -4.64 -7.09
N PHE A 75 -11.69 -4.22 -7.34
CA PHE A 75 -10.96 -3.34 -6.42
C PHE A 75 -11.66 -1.98 -6.26
N LEU A 76 -12.10 -1.37 -7.36
CA LEU A 76 -12.77 -0.08 -7.29
C LEU A 76 -14.18 -0.17 -6.70
N GLU A 77 -14.96 -1.16 -7.10
CA GLU A 77 -16.32 -1.32 -6.57
C GLU A 77 -16.31 -1.81 -5.13
N ASP A 78 -15.65 -2.94 -4.86
CA ASP A 78 -15.75 -3.59 -3.56
C ASP A 78 -14.97 -2.86 -2.46
N ILE A 79 -13.80 -2.24 -2.80
CA ILE A 79 -12.96 -1.57 -1.80
C ILE A 79 -13.24 -0.06 -1.76
N TYR A 80 -13.15 0.65 -2.92
CA TYR A 80 -13.26 2.11 -2.90
C TYR A 80 -14.69 2.64 -2.83
N GLN A 81 -15.64 2.00 -3.52
CA GLN A 81 -17.02 2.50 -3.58
C GLN A 81 -17.86 1.95 -2.43
N ASP A 82 -17.80 0.65 -2.21
CA ASP A 82 -18.70 -0.05 -1.29
C ASP A 82 -18.05 -0.38 0.06
N ASN A 83 -16.71 -0.26 0.19
CA ASN A 83 -15.94 -0.56 1.42
C ASN A 83 -16.22 -1.95 2.02
N LYS A 84 -16.48 -2.96 1.17
CA LYS A 84 -16.96 -4.29 1.55
C LYS A 84 -16.00 -5.05 2.46
N LEU A 85 -14.67 -4.79 2.35
CA LEU A 85 -13.71 -5.43 3.24
C LEU A 85 -13.93 -5.00 4.70
N TYR A 86 -14.11 -3.70 4.92
CA TYR A 86 -14.37 -3.14 6.25
C TYR A 86 -15.75 -3.57 6.79
N ASP A 87 -16.76 -3.63 5.93
CA ASP A 87 -18.12 -4.03 6.31
C ASP A 87 -18.28 -5.56 6.41
N ASN A 88 -17.20 -6.33 6.20
CA ASN A 88 -17.17 -7.80 6.19
C ASN A 88 -18.14 -8.42 5.17
N GLU A 89 -18.30 -7.80 4.02
CA GLU A 89 -19.21 -8.20 2.93
C GLU A 89 -18.46 -8.56 1.64
N MET A 90 -17.12 -8.69 1.69
CA MET A 90 -16.30 -8.98 0.52
C MET A 90 -16.36 -10.44 0.12
N TYR A 91 -16.40 -10.71 -1.19
CA TYR A 91 -16.29 -12.05 -1.79
C TYR A 91 -15.19 -12.09 -2.84
N VAL A 92 -14.36 -13.12 -2.81
CA VAL A 92 -13.33 -13.37 -3.83
C VAL A 92 -13.52 -14.79 -4.39
N GLY A 93 -13.72 -14.90 -5.71
CA GLY A 93 -13.95 -16.20 -6.34
C GLY A 93 -15.22 -16.92 -5.87
N GLY A 94 -16.16 -16.21 -5.27
CA GLY A 94 -17.40 -16.76 -4.70
C GLY A 94 -17.29 -17.18 -3.24
N GLU A 95 -16.09 -17.08 -2.64
CA GLU A 95 -15.86 -17.37 -1.22
C GLU A 95 -15.91 -16.07 -0.41
N HIS A 96 -16.60 -16.07 0.71
CA HIS A 96 -16.66 -14.94 1.63
C HIS A 96 -15.31 -14.71 2.30
N VAL A 97 -14.85 -13.49 2.31
CA VAL A 97 -13.63 -13.05 3.02
C VAL A 97 -14.05 -12.55 4.39
N ASP A 98 -14.05 -13.44 5.37
CA ASP A 98 -14.42 -13.10 6.74
C ASP A 98 -13.18 -12.59 7.51
N VAL A 99 -13.08 -11.28 7.65
CA VAL A 99 -11.96 -10.65 8.36
C VAL A 99 -11.96 -10.96 9.85
N THR A 100 -13.08 -11.39 10.43
CA THR A 100 -13.18 -11.78 11.84
C THR A 100 -12.55 -13.14 12.13
N GLU A 101 -12.23 -13.93 11.09
CA GLU A 101 -11.47 -15.18 11.21
C GLU A 101 -9.95 -14.96 11.24
N ILE A 102 -9.48 -13.73 11.07
CA ILE A 102 -8.06 -13.40 11.18
C ILE A 102 -7.71 -13.31 12.69
N ASP A 103 -7.11 -14.36 13.21
CA ASP A 103 -6.76 -14.51 14.64
C ASP A 103 -5.25 -14.44 14.92
N VAL A 104 -4.43 -14.31 13.88
CA VAL A 104 -2.99 -14.16 13.99
C VAL A 104 -2.60 -12.73 14.41
N PRO A 105 -1.42 -12.54 15.05
CA PRO A 105 -0.91 -11.20 15.36
C PRO A 105 -0.82 -10.31 14.12
N ILE A 106 -1.25 -9.04 14.22
CA ILE A 106 -1.26 -8.07 13.12
C ILE A 106 -0.42 -6.86 13.50
N LEU A 107 0.51 -6.52 12.61
CA LEU A 107 1.25 -5.27 12.66
C LEU A 107 0.93 -4.41 11.43
N GLN A 108 0.34 -3.23 11.64
CA GLN A 108 0.21 -2.21 10.62
C GLN A 108 1.39 -1.25 10.67
N ILE A 109 2.01 -0.96 9.51
CA ILE A 109 3.07 0.02 9.37
C ILE A 109 2.53 1.16 8.52
N ILE A 110 2.42 2.35 9.08
CA ILE A 110 1.68 3.48 8.52
C ILE A 110 2.60 4.69 8.36
N GLY A 111 2.56 5.34 7.19
CA GLY A 111 3.22 6.62 6.95
C GLY A 111 2.35 7.79 7.43
N GLU A 112 2.84 8.59 8.37
CA GLU A 112 2.11 9.76 8.90
C GLU A 112 1.70 10.75 7.78
N TYR A 113 2.54 10.86 6.73
CA TYR A 113 2.33 11.78 5.61
C TYR A 113 1.93 11.04 4.32
N ASP A 114 1.37 9.84 4.46
CA ASP A 114 0.88 9.08 3.33
C ASP A 114 -0.44 9.70 2.83
N HIS A 115 -0.37 10.35 1.67
CA HIS A 115 -1.53 10.95 1.01
C HIS A 115 -2.21 9.99 0.03
N LEU A 116 -1.56 8.88 -0.30
CA LEU A 116 -2.10 7.84 -1.15
C LEU A 116 -3.01 6.91 -0.35
N ILE A 117 -2.51 6.47 0.81
CA ILE A 117 -3.25 5.67 1.80
C ILE A 117 -3.18 6.39 3.15
N PRO A 118 -4.06 7.37 3.39
CA PRO A 118 -4.05 8.13 4.63
C PRO A 118 -4.20 7.23 5.87
N PRO A 119 -3.53 7.54 6.99
CA PRO A 119 -3.57 6.74 8.22
C PRO A 119 -4.98 6.37 8.69
N GLU A 120 -5.93 7.27 8.51
CA GLU A 120 -7.33 7.10 8.92
C GLU A 120 -8.06 6.00 8.13
N THR A 121 -7.54 5.64 6.95
CA THR A 121 -8.14 4.57 6.13
C THR A 121 -7.65 3.19 6.51
N SER A 122 -6.45 3.08 7.10
CA SER A 122 -5.85 1.79 7.48
C SER A 122 -6.10 1.41 8.94
N LYS A 123 -5.98 2.36 9.87
CA LYS A 123 -6.12 2.13 11.32
C LYS A 123 -7.38 1.38 11.72
N PRO A 124 -8.58 1.70 11.16
CA PRO A 124 -9.81 1.02 11.55
C PRO A 124 -9.84 -0.48 11.26
N PHE A 125 -8.94 -1.00 10.42
CA PHE A 125 -8.86 -2.43 10.15
C PHE A 125 -8.61 -3.27 11.42
N ASN A 126 -7.81 -2.75 12.37
CA ASN A 126 -7.56 -3.42 13.64
C ASN A 126 -8.81 -3.58 14.51
N ASP A 127 -9.85 -2.76 14.27
CA ASP A 127 -11.09 -2.80 15.05
C ASP A 127 -12.06 -3.89 14.57
N ILE A 128 -11.85 -4.42 13.35
CA ILE A 128 -12.77 -5.37 12.70
C ILE A 128 -12.23 -6.78 12.55
N VAL A 129 -10.93 -6.98 12.75
CA VAL A 129 -10.31 -8.33 12.70
C VAL A 129 -10.59 -9.13 13.96
N GLY A 130 -10.51 -10.45 13.87
CA GLY A 130 -10.69 -11.35 15.01
C GLY A 130 -9.48 -11.43 15.95
N SER A 131 -8.34 -10.85 15.56
CA SER A 131 -7.12 -10.88 16.37
C SER A 131 -7.22 -9.98 17.61
N ASP A 132 -6.88 -10.52 18.77
CA ASP A 132 -6.70 -9.74 20.02
C ASP A 132 -5.31 -9.11 20.13
N ASP A 133 -4.40 -9.42 19.19
CA ASP A 133 -3.00 -8.95 19.17
C ASP A 133 -2.76 -8.08 17.93
N THR A 134 -3.06 -6.80 18.06
CA THR A 134 -2.90 -5.82 16.98
C THR A 134 -2.03 -4.66 17.40
N GLU A 135 -1.07 -4.29 16.57
CA GLU A 135 -0.13 -3.19 16.80
C GLU A 135 -0.06 -2.24 15.60
N ILE A 136 0.34 -1.00 15.85
CA ILE A 136 0.54 0.02 14.80
C ILE A 136 1.88 0.71 15.03
N ILE A 137 2.74 0.71 14.00
CA ILE A 137 3.92 1.57 13.91
C ILE A 137 3.57 2.71 12.96
N GLU A 138 3.51 3.93 13.46
CA GLU A 138 3.32 5.14 12.66
C GLU A 138 4.63 5.92 12.56
N TYR A 139 5.07 6.21 11.33
CA TYR A 139 6.37 6.82 11.09
C TYR A 139 6.25 8.08 10.21
N PRO A 140 7.00 9.18 10.50
CA PRO A 140 6.87 10.46 9.80
C PRO A 140 7.47 10.42 8.39
N THR A 141 6.84 9.67 7.50
CA THR A 141 7.21 9.52 6.08
C THR A 141 5.96 9.36 5.20
N GLY A 142 6.13 9.43 3.87
CA GLY A 142 5.06 9.15 2.90
C GLY A 142 5.06 7.69 2.47
N HIS A 143 4.13 7.32 1.57
CA HIS A 143 3.84 5.96 1.10
C HIS A 143 5.10 5.16 0.72
N ILE A 144 5.80 5.61 -0.31
CA ILE A 144 7.01 4.94 -0.80
C ILE A 144 8.14 4.99 0.23
N GLY A 145 8.22 6.09 1.01
CA GLY A 145 9.25 6.28 2.02
C GLY A 145 9.27 5.22 3.10
N LEU A 146 8.13 4.63 3.46
CA LEU A 146 8.06 3.51 4.41
C LEU A 146 8.96 2.35 3.99
N SER A 147 8.95 2.01 2.71
CA SER A 147 9.69 0.85 2.19
C SER A 147 11.12 1.17 1.81
N VAL A 148 11.40 2.36 1.22
CA VAL A 148 12.69 2.61 0.53
C VAL A 148 13.55 3.69 1.14
N SER A 149 13.06 4.48 2.12
CA SER A 149 13.88 5.54 2.70
C SER A 149 14.96 4.99 3.63
N GLY A 150 16.14 5.63 3.61
CA GLY A 150 17.23 5.27 4.52
C GLY A 150 16.88 5.47 6.00
N SER A 151 15.94 6.39 6.32
CA SER A 151 15.42 6.55 7.68
C SER A 151 14.51 5.39 8.09
N SER A 152 13.61 4.93 7.22
CA SER A 152 12.76 3.77 7.52
C SER A 152 13.60 2.49 7.71
N HIS A 153 14.62 2.29 6.88
CA HIS A 153 15.54 1.15 7.03
C HIS A 153 16.32 1.17 8.33
N ARG A 154 16.63 2.34 8.86
CA ARG A 154 17.36 2.48 10.12
C ARG A 154 16.45 2.37 11.34
N ASP A 155 15.26 2.94 11.27
CA ASP A 155 14.44 3.21 12.45
C ASP A 155 13.20 2.28 12.53
N VAL A 156 12.55 1.96 11.39
CA VAL A 156 11.30 1.18 11.33
C VAL A 156 11.55 -0.31 11.13
N TRP A 157 12.34 -0.68 10.13
CA TRP A 157 12.53 -2.10 9.79
C TRP A 157 13.20 -2.96 10.88
N PRO A 158 14.12 -2.43 11.72
CA PRO A 158 14.58 -3.18 12.88
C PRO A 158 13.47 -3.47 13.89
N GLU A 159 12.57 -2.52 14.17
CA GLU A 159 11.44 -2.70 15.06
C GLU A 159 10.46 -3.76 14.52
N VAL A 160 10.19 -3.72 13.20
CA VAL A 160 9.40 -4.75 12.53
C VAL A 160 10.04 -6.15 12.66
N ALA A 161 11.37 -6.22 12.50
CA ALA A 161 12.09 -7.48 12.65
C ALA A 161 12.03 -8.01 14.10
N GLU A 162 12.14 -7.14 15.10
CA GLU A 162 11.99 -7.51 16.51
C GLU A 162 10.58 -8.02 16.79
N TRP A 163 9.55 -7.35 16.27
CA TRP A 163 8.16 -7.79 16.36
C TRP A 163 7.96 -9.21 15.80
N PHE A 164 8.48 -9.49 14.59
CA PHE A 164 8.40 -10.83 14.01
C PHE A 164 9.11 -11.89 14.87
N ILE A 165 10.27 -11.56 15.44
CA ILE A 165 11.01 -12.47 16.32
C ILE A 165 10.18 -12.78 17.58
N GLU A 166 9.59 -11.76 18.20
CA GLU A 166 8.77 -11.90 19.40
C GLU A 166 7.56 -12.80 19.14
N LYS A 167 6.78 -12.50 18.09
CA LYS A 167 5.56 -13.28 17.76
C LYS A 167 5.88 -14.70 17.28
N SER A 168 7.05 -14.93 16.66
CA SER A 168 7.47 -16.28 16.25
C SER A 168 8.06 -17.14 17.38
N ALA A 169 8.57 -16.53 18.42
CA ALA A 169 9.17 -17.27 19.55
C ALA A 169 8.13 -18.06 20.34
N ASP A 170 6.92 -17.55 20.49
CA ASP A 170 5.81 -18.23 21.17
C ASP A 170 5.37 -19.50 20.42
N ASP A 171 5.44 -19.51 19.09
CA ASP A 171 5.14 -20.70 18.28
C ASP A 171 6.25 -21.77 18.35
N LEU A 172 7.52 -21.37 18.47
CA LEU A 172 8.65 -22.31 18.55
C LEU A 172 8.64 -23.10 19.87
N ASP A 173 8.29 -22.47 20.98
CA ASP A 173 8.19 -23.12 22.28
C ASP A 173 7.05 -24.17 22.33
N GLN A 174 6.01 -24.00 21.52
CA GLN A 174 4.92 -25.00 21.38
C GLN A 174 5.34 -26.20 20.55
N LEU A 175 6.22 -26.03 19.54
CA LEU A 175 6.72 -27.10 18.68
C LEU A 175 7.78 -27.99 19.38
N GLU A 176 8.54 -27.47 20.34
CA GLU A 176 9.51 -28.25 21.10
C GLU A 176 8.88 -29.13 22.21
N THR A 177 7.58 -28.96 22.47
CA THR A 177 6.85 -29.70 23.52
C THR A 177 6.07 -30.93 23.00
N VAL A 178 6.19 -31.27 21.71
CA VAL A 178 5.60 -32.47 21.05
C VAL A 178 6.70 -33.48 20.75
#